data_30cb2988124150a8a74a62b3fe81506e
#
_entry.id   30cb2988124150a8a74a62b3fe81506e
#
_cell.length_a   1.000
_cell.length_b   1.000
_cell.length_c   1.000
_cell.angle_alpha   90.00
_cell.angle_beta   90.00
_cell.angle_gamma   90.00
#
_symmetry.space_group_name_H-M   'P 1'
#
loop_
_entity.id
_entity.type
_entity.pdbx_description
1 polymer ?
#
loop_
_entity_poly.entity_id
_entity_poly.type
_entity_poly.pdbx_seq_one_letter_code
_entity_poly.pdbx_strand_id
1 'polypeptide(L)'
;MRSLARSLAVALLTGCAADRSEFAPPAPPHSTPGIEPAVVRPASFQAEAAPGLVAVDDLVKRAVERNPRLARATFSIDAAQGRHLQAGLYPNPNLAANWDEIGDRTGPGGILNVPRFTQEIVTGRKLSLAQAVAATEVNQAHLDLLAERYAVIANVRAAFYELYALENRIAILDELAKLAADAVKNGKTLLENKQIARLDLVQLEVEQSRFQAEADAAKREAPEVRKRLAATVGDPRLAIGAIAGPFHEVPRYDASQALDAVLGSHPTLRTAKVGVERAQAAVRRAEAQPIPNVTFSTGYVRQYQNESNDFQLGLSAPIPTFDRNQGNIRAAKAELGAAIQSVLAVENELAERVASALRTYAAATTRAEKYKAEILPKAEETYRLSLEAFKGGQFEYLRVIAAQRAIAEARLEYNRSMGEAWRSAAELSGLLLEESWPKKN
;
A
#
# COMPACT_ATOMS: atom_id res chain seq x y z
N MET A 1 -62.46 38.59 -1.74
CA MET A 1 -61.38 38.14 -0.87
C MET A 1 -60.55 36.92 -1.38
N ARG A 2 -60.83 36.38 -2.56
CA ARG A 2 -60.06 35.21 -3.13
C ARG A 2 -58.91 35.60 -4.10
N SER A 3 -58.75 36.87 -4.44
CA SER A 3 -57.72 37.30 -5.42
C SER A 3 -56.45 37.85 -4.79
N LEU A 4 -56.45 38.26 -3.53
CA LEU A 4 -55.27 38.81 -2.83
C LEU A 4 -54.33 37.72 -2.29
N ALA A 5 -54.78 36.50 -2.05
CA ALA A 5 -53.96 35.38 -1.52
C ALA A 5 -53.05 34.78 -2.59
N ARG A 6 -53.38 34.89 -3.88
CA ARG A 6 -52.52 34.37 -4.98
C ARG A 6 -51.35 35.31 -5.35
N SER A 7 -51.45 36.61 -5.09
CA SER A 7 -50.38 37.57 -5.41
C SER A 7 -49.27 37.61 -4.37
N LEU A 8 -49.53 37.24 -3.11
CA LEU A 8 -48.53 37.22 -2.05
C LEU A 8 -47.56 36.03 -2.13
N ALA A 9 -48.02 34.88 -2.64
CA ALA A 9 -47.19 33.71 -2.78
C ALA A 9 -46.14 33.83 -3.91
N VAL A 10 -46.41 34.63 -4.92
CA VAL A 10 -45.48 34.86 -6.05
C VAL A 10 -44.43 35.93 -5.72
N ALA A 11 -44.80 36.93 -4.87
CA ALA A 11 -43.85 38.03 -4.50
C ALA A 11 -42.71 37.56 -3.53
N LEU A 12 -42.89 36.48 -2.79
CA LEU A 12 -41.82 35.91 -1.91
C LEU A 12 -40.76 35.11 -2.67
N LEU A 13 -41.00 34.74 -3.91
CA LEU A 13 -40.05 34.02 -4.75
C LEU A 13 -39.22 34.89 -5.69
N THR A 14 -39.52 36.21 -5.80
CA THR A 14 -38.83 37.11 -6.72
C THR A 14 -38.07 38.24 -6.06
N GLY A 15 -37.95 38.26 -4.73
CA GLY A 15 -37.41 39.41 -3.96
C GLY A 15 -35.95 39.28 -3.50
N CYS A 16 -35.07 38.53 -4.15
CA CYS A 16 -33.63 38.55 -3.87
C CYS A 16 -32.82 38.36 -5.17
N ALA A 17 -32.98 39.30 -6.10
CA ALA A 17 -31.98 39.49 -7.13
C ALA A 17 -31.06 40.66 -6.70
N ALA A 18 -30.36 40.49 -5.58
CA ALA A 18 -29.21 41.32 -5.24
C ALA A 18 -27.98 40.61 -5.80
N ASP A 19 -27.24 41.37 -6.54
CA ASP A 19 -25.96 41.13 -7.20
C ASP A 19 -25.22 39.85 -6.79
N ARG A 20 -25.34 38.81 -7.62
CA ARG A 20 -24.76 37.46 -7.40
C ARG A 20 -23.31 37.36 -7.87
N SER A 21 -22.61 38.44 -8.14
CA SER A 21 -21.25 38.40 -8.68
C SER A 21 -20.16 38.18 -7.63
N GLU A 22 -20.43 38.39 -6.32
CA GLU A 22 -19.40 38.18 -5.27
C GLU A 22 -19.56 36.92 -4.41
N PHE A 23 -20.67 36.18 -4.54
CA PHE A 23 -20.93 34.95 -3.77
C PHE A 23 -21.40 33.79 -4.61
N ALA A 24 -20.92 33.66 -5.85
CA ALA A 24 -21.08 32.39 -6.55
C ALA A 24 -20.20 31.35 -5.83
N PRO A 25 -20.77 30.25 -5.28
CA PRO A 25 -19.95 29.13 -4.90
C PRO A 25 -19.15 28.72 -6.15
N PRO A 26 -17.88 28.28 -5.99
CA PRO A 26 -17.14 27.75 -7.13
C PRO A 26 -18.04 26.76 -7.84
N ALA A 27 -18.17 26.90 -9.16
CA ALA A 27 -18.97 26.00 -9.96
C ALA A 27 -18.59 24.56 -9.56
N PRO A 28 -19.56 23.67 -9.32
CA PRO A 28 -19.23 22.28 -9.05
C PRO A 28 -18.32 21.83 -10.19
N PRO A 29 -17.21 21.17 -9.87
CA PRO A 29 -16.35 20.60 -10.92
C PRO A 29 -17.29 19.85 -11.84
N HIS A 30 -17.17 20.14 -13.12
CA HIS A 30 -18.04 19.67 -14.20
C HIS A 30 -18.55 18.27 -13.87
N SER A 31 -19.89 18.12 -13.90
CA SER A 31 -20.56 16.86 -13.67
C SER A 31 -19.72 15.74 -14.26
N THR A 32 -19.03 15.02 -13.40
CA THR A 32 -18.47 13.74 -13.77
C THR A 32 -19.63 12.93 -14.33
N PRO A 33 -19.54 12.42 -15.55
CA PRO A 33 -20.56 11.54 -16.09
C PRO A 33 -20.86 10.52 -15.02
N GLY A 34 -22.14 10.34 -14.65
CA GLY A 34 -22.58 9.52 -13.54
C GLY A 34 -21.78 8.24 -13.53
N ILE A 35 -20.93 8.10 -12.53
CA ILE A 35 -20.29 6.83 -12.25
C ILE A 35 -21.39 5.98 -11.68
N GLU A 36 -22.13 5.29 -12.58
CA GLU A 36 -22.81 4.07 -12.15
C GLU A 36 -21.78 3.30 -11.34
N PRO A 37 -22.11 2.80 -10.13
CA PRO A 37 -21.21 1.96 -9.40
C PRO A 37 -20.79 0.87 -10.39
N ALA A 38 -19.54 0.93 -10.85
CA ALA A 38 -19.02 -0.08 -11.73
C ALA A 38 -19.19 -1.37 -10.92
N VAL A 39 -20.21 -2.13 -11.30
CA VAL A 39 -20.36 -3.51 -10.84
C VAL A 39 -19.03 -4.11 -11.25
N VAL A 40 -18.13 -4.24 -10.27
CA VAL A 40 -16.85 -4.92 -10.46
C VAL A 40 -17.26 -6.35 -10.77
N ARG A 41 -17.56 -6.60 -12.05
CA ARG A 41 -17.65 -7.95 -12.55
C ARG A 41 -16.27 -8.53 -12.24
N PRO A 42 -16.18 -9.62 -11.48
CA PRO A 42 -14.92 -10.31 -11.35
C PRO A 42 -14.45 -10.52 -12.79
N ALA A 43 -13.36 -9.83 -13.17
CA ALA A 43 -12.76 -10.03 -14.47
C ALA A 43 -12.61 -11.55 -14.60
N SER A 44 -13.21 -12.13 -15.63
CA SER A 44 -13.02 -13.54 -15.93
C SER A 44 -11.53 -13.68 -16.23
N PHE A 45 -10.76 -14.06 -15.21
CA PHE A 45 -9.35 -14.33 -15.30
C PHE A 45 -9.20 -15.59 -16.16
N GLN A 46 -9.18 -15.40 -17.46
CA GLN A 46 -8.64 -16.43 -18.34
C GLN A 46 -7.15 -16.50 -18.00
N ALA A 47 -6.71 -17.68 -17.61
CA ALA A 47 -5.30 -17.98 -17.44
C ALA A 47 -4.64 -17.84 -18.82
N GLU A 48 -4.18 -16.64 -19.12
CA GLU A 48 -3.36 -16.37 -20.28
C GLU A 48 -2.00 -16.98 -19.97
N ALA A 49 -1.77 -18.17 -20.52
CA ALA A 49 -0.43 -18.76 -20.55
C ALA A 49 0.46 -17.75 -21.28
N ALA A 50 1.39 -17.12 -20.57
CA ALA A 50 2.41 -16.30 -21.17
C ALA A 50 3.43 -17.23 -21.86
N PRO A 51 3.40 -17.42 -23.19
CA PRO A 51 4.46 -18.14 -23.90
C PRO A 51 5.58 -17.13 -24.12
N GLY A 52 6.58 -17.12 -23.25
CA GLY A 52 7.74 -16.26 -23.41
C GLY A 52 8.53 -16.10 -22.11
N LEU A 53 9.74 -15.59 -22.26
CA LEU A 53 10.55 -15.15 -21.15
C LEU A 53 9.90 -13.92 -20.50
N VAL A 54 9.60 -13.99 -19.20
CA VAL A 54 8.93 -12.93 -18.45
C VAL A 54 10.00 -12.04 -17.81
N ALA A 55 9.96 -10.74 -18.10
CA ALA A 55 10.82 -9.75 -17.48
C ALA A 55 10.15 -9.15 -16.21
N VAL A 56 10.96 -8.63 -15.29
CA VAL A 56 10.47 -7.99 -14.06
C VAL A 56 9.56 -6.80 -14.35
N ASP A 57 9.87 -6.01 -15.39
CA ASP A 57 9.10 -4.81 -15.75
C ASP A 57 7.69 -5.15 -16.23
N ASP A 58 7.50 -6.28 -16.91
CA ASP A 58 6.18 -6.74 -17.37
C ASP A 58 5.28 -7.08 -16.18
N LEU A 59 5.84 -7.73 -15.15
CA LEU A 59 5.10 -8.06 -13.92
C LEU A 59 4.82 -6.82 -13.09
N VAL A 60 5.76 -5.90 -13.00
CA VAL A 60 5.57 -4.61 -12.32
C VAL A 60 4.46 -3.81 -12.99
N LYS A 61 4.48 -3.68 -14.32
CA LYS A 61 3.43 -3.01 -15.08
C LYS A 61 2.06 -3.64 -14.82
N ARG A 62 1.97 -4.96 -14.92
CA ARG A 62 0.72 -5.70 -14.63
C ARG A 62 0.24 -5.50 -13.20
N ALA A 63 1.17 -5.49 -12.22
CA ALA A 63 0.83 -5.24 -10.83
C ALA A 63 0.29 -3.82 -10.61
N VAL A 64 0.91 -2.80 -11.20
CA VAL A 64 0.44 -1.42 -11.10
C VAL A 64 -0.95 -1.25 -11.73
N GLU A 65 -1.25 -1.95 -12.82
CA GLU A 65 -2.53 -1.87 -13.50
C GLU A 65 -3.67 -2.65 -12.82
N ARG A 66 -3.36 -3.79 -12.17
CA ARG A 66 -4.39 -4.75 -11.75
C ARG A 66 -4.37 -5.16 -10.28
N ASN A 67 -3.39 -4.69 -9.50
CA ASN A 67 -3.26 -5.11 -8.12
C ASN A 67 -4.43 -4.59 -7.25
N PRO A 68 -5.19 -5.47 -6.56
CA PRO A 68 -6.33 -5.07 -5.73
C PRO A 68 -5.96 -4.09 -4.59
N ARG A 69 -4.70 -4.10 -4.12
CA ARG A 69 -4.25 -3.17 -3.08
C ARG A 69 -4.28 -1.73 -3.59
N LEU A 70 -3.87 -1.50 -4.86
CA LEU A 70 -3.91 -0.17 -5.49
C LEU A 70 -5.34 0.26 -5.77
N ALA A 71 -6.19 -0.65 -6.26
CA ALA A 71 -7.61 -0.37 -6.45
C ALA A 71 -8.28 0.03 -5.12
N ARG A 72 -8.00 -0.69 -4.04
CA ARG A 72 -8.49 -0.33 -2.69
C ARG A 72 -8.04 1.06 -2.26
N ALA A 73 -6.77 1.42 -2.49
CA ALA A 73 -6.24 2.74 -2.16
C ALA A 73 -6.90 3.84 -2.99
N THR A 74 -7.23 3.59 -4.27
CA THR A 74 -7.99 4.51 -5.11
C THR A 74 -9.40 4.75 -4.55
N PHE A 75 -10.13 3.70 -4.19
CA PHE A 75 -11.44 3.86 -3.54
C PHE A 75 -11.37 4.58 -2.19
N SER A 76 -10.24 4.52 -1.48
CA SER A 76 -10.03 5.31 -0.27
C SER A 76 -9.96 6.81 -0.55
N ILE A 77 -9.42 7.21 -1.72
CA ILE A 77 -9.44 8.60 -2.17
C ILE A 77 -10.88 9.05 -2.47
N ASP A 78 -11.63 8.24 -3.21
CA ASP A 78 -13.04 8.55 -3.53
C ASP A 78 -13.88 8.70 -2.26
N ALA A 79 -13.66 7.82 -1.27
CA ALA A 79 -14.32 7.91 0.02
C ALA A 79 -13.94 9.18 0.79
N ALA A 80 -12.66 9.59 0.75
CA ALA A 80 -12.20 10.83 1.38
C ALA A 80 -12.80 12.07 0.68
N GLN A 81 -12.89 12.06 -0.65
CA GLN A 81 -13.56 13.11 -1.43
C GLN A 81 -15.05 13.22 -1.09
N GLY A 82 -15.73 12.06 -0.94
CA GLY A 82 -17.13 12.02 -0.47
C GLY A 82 -17.30 12.65 0.91
N ARG A 83 -16.39 12.36 1.86
CA ARG A 83 -16.40 13.00 3.20
C ARG A 83 -16.11 14.51 3.12
N HIS A 84 -15.20 14.93 2.25
CA HIS A 84 -14.91 16.35 2.02
C HIS A 84 -16.14 17.09 1.49
N LEU A 85 -16.85 16.53 0.51
CA LEU A 85 -18.09 17.09 0.00
C LEU A 85 -19.13 17.19 1.12
N GLN A 86 -19.37 16.10 1.86
CA GLN A 86 -20.35 16.05 2.93
C GLN A 86 -20.08 17.04 4.05
N ALA A 87 -18.79 17.28 4.39
CA ALA A 87 -18.39 18.20 5.45
C ALA A 87 -18.75 19.66 5.17
N GLY A 88 -18.96 20.02 3.91
CA GLY A 88 -19.35 21.40 3.51
C GLY A 88 -20.83 21.62 3.33
N LEU A 89 -21.65 20.57 3.40
CA LEU A 89 -23.09 20.71 3.17
C LEU A 89 -23.80 21.34 4.37
N TYR A 90 -24.71 22.25 4.06
CA TYR A 90 -25.61 22.80 5.07
C TYR A 90 -26.61 21.75 5.51
N PRO A 91 -27.06 21.76 6.79
CA PRO A 91 -28.17 20.94 7.25
C PRO A 91 -29.42 21.18 6.41
N ASN A 92 -30.13 20.11 6.10
CA ASN A 92 -31.40 20.23 5.38
C ASN A 92 -32.44 20.97 6.20
N PRO A 93 -33.32 21.77 5.55
CA PRO A 93 -34.48 22.32 6.23
C PRO A 93 -35.41 21.20 6.73
N ASN A 94 -36.01 21.44 7.87
CA ASN A 94 -37.01 20.54 8.44
C ASN A 94 -38.42 21.12 8.21
N LEU A 95 -39.31 20.32 7.66
CA LEU A 95 -40.75 20.62 7.52
C LEU A 95 -41.51 19.75 8.50
N ALA A 96 -42.25 20.38 9.40
CA ALA A 96 -43.02 19.69 10.41
C ALA A 96 -44.48 20.11 10.41
N ALA A 97 -45.32 19.26 10.98
CA ALA A 97 -46.71 19.52 11.28
C ALA A 97 -46.94 19.18 12.76
N ASN A 98 -47.36 20.13 13.53
CA ASN A 98 -47.71 19.93 14.94
C ASN A 98 -49.19 20.20 15.15
N TRP A 99 -49.83 19.37 15.93
CA TRP A 99 -51.18 19.58 16.39
C TRP A 99 -51.20 19.45 17.90
N ASP A 100 -51.35 20.59 18.56
CA ASP A 100 -51.29 20.74 20.02
C ASP A 100 -52.70 20.86 20.60
N GLU A 101 -52.88 20.57 21.91
CA GLU A 101 -54.14 20.67 22.65
C GLU A 101 -55.30 19.84 22.09
N ILE A 102 -54.99 18.67 21.53
CA ILE A 102 -55.99 17.76 20.99
C ILE A 102 -56.76 17.12 22.16
N GLY A 103 -58.13 17.32 22.17
CA GLY A 103 -58.99 16.68 23.15
C GLY A 103 -59.18 17.45 24.46
N ASP A 104 -58.68 18.68 24.56
CA ASP A 104 -59.08 19.59 25.66
C ASP A 104 -60.56 19.92 25.57
N ARG A 105 -61.36 19.48 26.59
CA ARG A 105 -62.80 19.72 26.68
C ARG A 105 -63.14 21.08 27.30
N THR A 106 -62.21 21.74 27.95
CA THR A 106 -62.38 23.03 28.60
C THR A 106 -61.71 24.18 27.88
N GLY A 107 -60.91 23.86 26.92
CA GLY A 107 -60.10 24.77 26.13
C GLY A 107 -60.52 24.85 24.67
N PRO A 108 -59.69 25.47 23.88
CA PRO A 108 -60.03 26.01 22.56
C PRO A 108 -60.15 25.06 21.39
N GLY A 109 -60.07 23.79 21.58
CA GLY A 109 -60.28 22.87 20.45
C GLY A 109 -59.08 22.62 19.57
N GLY A 110 -57.85 22.91 20.04
CA GLY A 110 -56.63 22.55 19.36
C GLY A 110 -55.95 23.69 18.56
N ILE A 111 -54.66 23.61 18.48
CA ILE A 111 -53.79 24.50 17.72
C ILE A 111 -53.10 23.68 16.62
N LEU A 112 -53.35 24.03 15.38
CA LEU A 112 -52.68 23.40 14.23
C LEU A 112 -51.56 24.28 13.70
N ASN A 113 -50.31 23.82 13.76
CA ASN A 113 -49.16 24.49 13.23
C ASN A 113 -48.63 23.71 12.01
N VAL A 114 -49.08 24.10 10.82
CA VAL A 114 -48.81 23.44 9.53
C VAL A 114 -48.86 24.48 8.41
N PRO A 115 -47.82 24.57 7.57
CA PRO A 115 -46.50 23.99 7.69
C PRO A 115 -45.62 24.73 8.72
N ARG A 116 -44.81 24.01 9.46
CA ARG A 116 -43.74 24.60 10.25
C ARG A 116 -42.39 24.28 9.57
N PHE A 117 -41.72 25.35 9.13
CA PHE A 117 -40.41 25.27 8.50
C PHE A 117 -39.34 25.65 9.52
N THR A 118 -38.24 24.88 9.58
CA THR A 118 -37.13 25.15 10.47
C THR A 118 -35.80 24.97 9.73
N GLN A 119 -34.92 25.94 9.79
CA GLN A 119 -33.60 25.90 9.17
C GLN A 119 -32.52 26.25 10.18
N GLU A 120 -31.54 25.36 10.34
CA GLU A 120 -30.34 25.66 11.09
C GLU A 120 -29.32 26.39 10.18
N ILE A 121 -28.87 27.54 10.66
CA ILE A 121 -27.81 28.33 10.02
C ILE A 121 -26.54 28.07 10.80
N VAL A 122 -25.60 27.34 10.15
CA VAL A 122 -24.31 27.02 10.74
C VAL A 122 -23.41 28.25 10.73
N THR A 123 -23.00 28.69 11.90
CA THR A 123 -22.17 29.88 12.12
C THR A 123 -20.72 29.53 12.40
N GLY A 124 -19.87 30.54 12.64
CA GLY A 124 -18.49 30.33 13.10
C GLY A 124 -17.59 29.63 12.07
N ARG A 125 -17.95 29.64 10.81
CA ARG A 125 -17.22 28.95 9.71
C ARG A 125 -17.05 27.44 9.94
N LYS A 126 -17.92 26.82 10.73
CA LYS A 126 -17.78 25.41 11.13
C LYS A 126 -17.74 24.46 9.94
N LEU A 127 -18.54 24.73 8.88
CA LEU A 127 -18.53 23.93 7.65
C LEU A 127 -17.21 24.04 6.91
N SER A 128 -16.69 25.27 6.71
CA SER A 128 -15.40 25.45 6.03
C SER A 128 -14.22 24.87 6.83
N LEU A 129 -14.28 24.92 8.16
CA LEU A 129 -13.28 24.28 9.03
C LEU A 129 -13.39 22.74 8.98
N ALA A 130 -14.61 22.19 8.90
CA ALA A 130 -14.82 20.76 8.70
C ALA A 130 -14.31 20.31 7.33
N GLN A 131 -14.56 21.11 6.28
CA GLN A 131 -14.00 20.85 4.95
C GLN A 131 -12.47 20.91 4.94
N ALA A 132 -11.87 21.85 5.65
CA ALA A 132 -10.42 21.97 5.75
C ALA A 132 -9.79 20.71 6.39
N VAL A 133 -10.43 20.12 7.42
CA VAL A 133 -10.00 18.84 7.98
C VAL A 133 -10.15 17.73 6.94
N ALA A 134 -11.30 17.63 6.29
CA ALA A 134 -11.54 16.59 5.29
C ALA A 134 -10.65 16.73 4.05
N ALA A 135 -10.25 17.95 3.66
CA ALA A 135 -9.31 18.18 2.56
C ALA A 135 -7.92 17.59 2.85
N THR A 136 -7.46 17.67 4.11
CA THR A 136 -6.18 17.03 4.49
C THR A 136 -6.28 15.50 4.47
N GLU A 137 -7.46 14.90 4.75
CA GLU A 137 -7.69 13.46 4.60
C GLU A 137 -7.59 13.01 3.12
N VAL A 138 -8.08 13.84 2.18
CA VAL A 138 -7.91 13.57 0.74
C VAL A 138 -6.42 13.57 0.37
N ASN A 139 -5.67 14.56 0.86
CA ASN A 139 -4.22 14.63 0.61
C ASN A 139 -3.48 13.42 1.19
N GLN A 140 -3.85 12.98 2.41
CA GLN A 140 -3.29 11.77 3.02
C GLN A 140 -3.58 10.54 2.15
N ALA A 141 -4.83 10.36 1.69
CA ALA A 141 -5.22 9.23 0.86
C ALA A 141 -4.43 9.17 -0.47
N HIS A 142 -4.12 10.32 -1.09
CA HIS A 142 -3.25 10.37 -2.28
C HIS A 142 -1.82 9.94 -1.97
N LEU A 143 -1.25 10.38 -0.85
CA LEU A 143 0.09 9.99 -0.43
C LEU A 143 0.16 8.50 -0.05
N ASP A 144 -0.89 7.98 0.56
CA ASP A 144 -1.01 6.56 0.90
C ASP A 144 -1.09 5.68 -0.35
N LEU A 145 -1.82 6.11 -1.40
CA LEU A 145 -1.80 5.44 -2.70
C LEU A 145 -0.39 5.42 -3.30
N LEU A 146 0.35 6.52 -3.19
CA LEU A 146 1.72 6.58 -3.69
C LEU A 146 2.65 5.64 -2.92
N ALA A 147 2.56 5.61 -1.59
CA ALA A 147 3.31 4.69 -0.74
C ALA A 147 3.01 3.22 -1.09
N GLU A 148 1.72 2.91 -1.25
CA GLU A 148 1.25 1.56 -1.61
C GLU A 148 1.75 1.13 -3.00
N ARG A 149 1.79 2.06 -3.96
CA ARG A 149 2.32 1.80 -5.31
C ARG A 149 3.78 1.34 -5.24
N TYR A 150 4.64 2.08 -4.54
CA TYR A 150 6.05 1.71 -4.43
C TYR A 150 6.26 0.45 -3.59
N ALA A 151 5.44 0.22 -2.57
CA ALA A 151 5.47 -1.03 -1.82
C ALA A 151 5.10 -2.24 -2.70
N VAL A 152 4.08 -2.13 -3.54
CA VAL A 152 3.70 -3.18 -4.50
C VAL A 152 4.84 -3.43 -5.50
N ILE A 153 5.43 -2.38 -6.06
CA ILE A 153 6.55 -2.48 -7.01
C ILE A 153 7.75 -3.22 -6.36
N ALA A 154 8.15 -2.78 -5.16
CA ALA A 154 9.27 -3.40 -4.44
C ALA A 154 9.01 -4.88 -4.13
N ASN A 155 7.80 -5.22 -3.69
CA ASN A 155 7.42 -6.60 -3.38
C ASN A 155 7.42 -7.49 -4.63
N VAL A 156 6.96 -7.01 -5.78
CA VAL A 156 7.00 -7.75 -7.05
C VAL A 156 8.45 -7.98 -7.47
N ARG A 157 9.31 -6.96 -7.40
CA ARG A 157 10.75 -7.07 -7.69
C ARG A 157 11.42 -8.10 -6.79
N ALA A 158 11.19 -8.01 -5.47
CA ALA A 158 11.76 -8.95 -4.50
C ALA A 158 11.32 -10.40 -4.78
N ALA A 159 10.02 -10.61 -5.00
CA ALA A 159 9.49 -11.95 -5.30
C ALA A 159 9.97 -12.50 -6.66
N PHE A 160 10.17 -11.65 -7.67
CA PHE A 160 10.74 -12.02 -8.95
C PHE A 160 12.18 -12.55 -8.79
N TYR A 161 13.04 -11.81 -8.10
CA TYR A 161 14.42 -12.23 -7.90
C TYR A 161 14.58 -13.38 -6.92
N GLU A 162 13.62 -13.57 -6.01
CA GLU A 162 13.55 -14.79 -5.21
C GLU A 162 13.28 -16.03 -6.09
N LEU A 163 12.34 -15.94 -7.01
CA LEU A 163 12.08 -17.01 -7.98
C LEU A 163 13.32 -17.22 -8.87
N TYR A 164 13.97 -16.15 -9.32
CA TYR A 164 15.15 -16.24 -10.17
C TYR A 164 16.31 -16.95 -9.45
N ALA A 165 16.57 -16.60 -8.19
CA ALA A 165 17.58 -17.29 -7.38
C ALA A 165 17.25 -18.77 -7.18
N LEU A 166 15.97 -19.12 -7.02
CA LEU A 166 15.52 -20.51 -6.90
C LEU A 166 15.71 -21.29 -8.23
N GLU A 167 15.37 -20.71 -9.38
CA GLU A 167 15.60 -21.35 -10.69
C GLU A 167 17.08 -21.58 -10.97
N ASN A 168 17.94 -20.61 -10.65
CA ASN A 168 19.38 -20.78 -10.72
C ASN A 168 19.88 -21.85 -9.76
N ARG A 169 19.34 -21.92 -8.53
CA ARG A 169 19.67 -22.97 -7.57
C ARG A 169 19.31 -24.37 -8.12
N ILE A 170 18.16 -24.51 -8.74
CA ILE A 170 17.74 -25.77 -9.38
C ILE A 170 18.74 -26.16 -10.47
N ALA A 171 19.12 -25.21 -11.35
CA ALA A 171 20.07 -25.49 -12.41
C ALA A 171 21.44 -25.92 -11.88
N ILE A 172 21.94 -25.26 -10.83
CA ILE A 172 23.21 -25.64 -10.16
C ILE A 172 23.09 -27.04 -9.55
N LEU A 173 21.99 -27.34 -8.84
CA LEU A 173 21.79 -28.64 -8.19
C LEU A 173 21.64 -29.77 -9.23
N ASP A 174 20.97 -29.54 -10.35
CA ASP A 174 20.86 -30.51 -11.44
C ASP A 174 22.22 -30.82 -12.09
N GLU A 175 23.05 -29.77 -12.29
CA GLU A 175 24.43 -29.95 -12.77
C GLU A 175 25.26 -30.76 -11.77
N LEU A 176 25.17 -30.41 -10.48
CA LEU A 176 25.89 -31.12 -9.43
C LEU A 176 25.42 -32.60 -9.28
N ALA A 177 24.14 -32.85 -9.34
CA ALA A 177 23.57 -34.22 -9.28
C ALA A 177 24.07 -35.04 -10.49
N LYS A 178 24.12 -34.46 -11.69
CA LYS A 178 24.66 -35.12 -12.89
C LYS A 178 26.16 -35.41 -12.74
N LEU A 179 26.93 -34.41 -12.27
CA LEU A 179 28.36 -34.59 -12.02
C LEU A 179 28.65 -35.68 -10.99
N ALA A 180 27.87 -35.73 -9.91
CA ALA A 180 27.95 -36.79 -8.89
C ALA A 180 27.57 -38.16 -9.44
N ALA A 181 26.57 -38.27 -10.31
CA ALA A 181 26.21 -39.51 -10.98
C ALA A 181 27.35 -40.04 -11.88
N ASP A 182 27.99 -39.14 -12.64
CA ASP A 182 29.16 -39.49 -13.44
C ASP A 182 30.34 -39.93 -12.55
N ALA A 183 30.54 -39.27 -11.41
CA ALA A 183 31.55 -39.64 -10.43
C ALA A 183 31.31 -41.08 -9.87
N VAL A 184 30.07 -41.42 -9.51
CA VAL A 184 29.68 -42.76 -9.06
C VAL A 184 29.93 -43.81 -10.15
N LYS A 185 29.56 -43.51 -11.41
CA LYS A 185 29.81 -44.40 -12.54
C LYS A 185 31.31 -44.70 -12.73
N ASN A 186 32.14 -43.63 -12.71
CA ASN A 186 33.58 -43.76 -12.79
C ASN A 186 34.17 -44.50 -11.56
N GLY A 187 33.65 -44.19 -10.37
CA GLY A 187 34.04 -44.83 -9.12
C GLY A 187 33.83 -46.36 -9.14
N LYS A 188 32.74 -46.85 -9.73
CA LYS A 188 32.51 -48.31 -9.91
C LYS A 188 33.60 -48.93 -10.74
N THR A 189 33.97 -48.34 -11.87
CA THR A 189 35.07 -48.81 -12.72
C THR A 189 36.42 -48.80 -11.99
N LEU A 190 36.69 -47.75 -11.21
CA LEU A 190 37.92 -47.62 -10.40
C LEU A 190 37.98 -48.69 -9.28
N LEU A 191 36.82 -49.02 -8.65
CA LEU A 191 36.74 -50.09 -7.66
C LEU A 191 37.00 -51.47 -8.27
N GLU A 192 36.42 -51.75 -9.45
CA GLU A 192 36.67 -53.00 -10.20
C GLU A 192 38.15 -53.16 -10.51
N ASN A 193 38.83 -52.07 -10.85
CA ASN A 193 40.27 -52.01 -11.11
C ASN A 193 41.12 -51.92 -9.83
N LYS A 194 40.51 -52.01 -8.62
CA LYS A 194 41.17 -51.89 -7.32
C LYS A 194 41.96 -50.60 -7.10
N GLN A 195 41.56 -49.51 -7.76
CA GLN A 195 42.20 -48.19 -7.66
C GLN A 195 41.60 -47.33 -6.55
N ILE A 196 40.39 -47.64 -6.07
CA ILE A 196 39.75 -47.00 -4.92
C ILE A 196 39.18 -48.05 -3.96
N ALA A 197 38.96 -47.65 -2.70
CA ALA A 197 38.31 -48.51 -1.70
C ALA A 197 36.77 -48.49 -1.87
N ARG A 198 36.10 -49.54 -1.37
CA ARG A 198 34.62 -49.57 -1.33
C ARG A 198 34.04 -48.39 -0.54
N LEU A 199 34.76 -47.89 0.48
CA LEU A 199 34.39 -46.72 1.27
C LEU A 199 34.24 -45.48 0.39
N ASP A 200 35.19 -45.26 -0.52
CA ASP A 200 35.19 -44.10 -1.44
C ASP A 200 33.97 -44.14 -2.37
N LEU A 201 33.61 -45.34 -2.89
CA LEU A 201 32.43 -45.47 -3.72
C LEU A 201 31.13 -45.18 -2.93
N VAL A 202 31.01 -45.67 -1.68
CA VAL A 202 29.85 -45.41 -0.83
C VAL A 202 29.76 -43.90 -0.54
N GLN A 203 30.85 -43.17 -0.34
CA GLN A 203 30.86 -41.75 -0.16
C GLN A 203 30.35 -40.99 -1.42
N LEU A 204 30.75 -41.41 -2.62
CA LEU A 204 30.22 -40.87 -3.89
C LEU A 204 28.70 -41.12 -4.01
N GLU A 205 28.22 -42.28 -3.66
CA GLU A 205 26.80 -42.64 -3.69
C GLU A 205 25.99 -41.74 -2.70
N VAL A 206 26.56 -41.43 -1.53
CA VAL A 206 25.97 -40.54 -0.54
C VAL A 206 25.88 -39.09 -1.11
N GLU A 207 26.96 -38.57 -1.72
CA GLU A 207 26.93 -37.25 -2.32
C GLU A 207 25.96 -37.16 -3.50
N GLN A 208 25.89 -38.16 -4.36
CA GLN A 208 24.90 -38.22 -5.43
C GLN A 208 23.48 -38.16 -4.88
N SER A 209 23.17 -38.99 -3.86
CA SER A 209 21.85 -39.02 -3.22
C SER A 209 21.50 -37.67 -2.58
N ARG A 210 22.47 -37.01 -1.97
CA ARG A 210 22.30 -35.68 -1.37
C ARG A 210 21.94 -34.63 -2.41
N PHE A 211 22.72 -34.49 -3.49
CA PHE A 211 22.42 -33.53 -4.53
C PHE A 211 21.11 -33.82 -5.24
N GLN A 212 20.77 -35.07 -5.46
CA GLN A 212 19.48 -35.46 -6.03
C GLN A 212 18.31 -35.02 -5.12
N ALA A 213 18.42 -35.31 -3.82
CA ALA A 213 17.39 -34.93 -2.85
C ALA A 213 17.22 -33.42 -2.76
N GLU A 214 18.32 -32.65 -2.77
CA GLU A 214 18.26 -31.18 -2.77
C GLU A 214 17.66 -30.62 -4.07
N ALA A 215 18.01 -31.20 -5.23
CA ALA A 215 17.43 -30.81 -6.52
C ALA A 215 15.92 -31.10 -6.57
N ASP A 216 15.50 -32.25 -6.12
CA ASP A 216 14.08 -32.65 -6.09
C ASP A 216 13.28 -31.76 -5.11
N ALA A 217 13.84 -31.40 -3.96
CA ALA A 217 13.23 -30.48 -3.02
C ALA A 217 13.05 -29.07 -3.65
N ALA A 218 14.10 -28.53 -4.26
CA ALA A 218 14.05 -27.21 -4.92
C ALA A 218 13.05 -27.19 -6.09
N LYS A 219 12.98 -28.26 -6.88
CA LYS A 219 11.98 -28.41 -7.96
C LYS A 219 10.54 -28.42 -7.43
N ARG A 220 10.30 -29.01 -6.26
CA ARG A 220 8.98 -28.99 -5.61
C ARG A 220 8.63 -27.63 -5.02
N GLU A 221 9.60 -26.85 -4.61
CA GLU A 221 9.43 -25.49 -4.09
C GLU A 221 9.05 -24.49 -5.20
N ALA A 222 9.59 -24.64 -6.40
CA ALA A 222 9.44 -23.67 -7.49
C ALA A 222 7.98 -23.34 -7.88
N PRO A 223 7.03 -24.30 -7.99
CA PRO A 223 5.63 -23.99 -8.27
C PRO A 223 4.99 -23.08 -7.22
N GLU A 224 5.32 -23.27 -5.94
CA GLU A 224 4.76 -22.47 -4.86
C GLU A 224 5.32 -21.04 -4.84
N VAL A 225 6.62 -20.89 -5.12
CA VAL A 225 7.25 -19.56 -5.27
C VAL A 225 6.66 -18.82 -6.47
N ARG A 226 6.38 -19.52 -7.60
CA ARG A 226 5.67 -18.92 -8.75
C ARG A 226 4.26 -18.46 -8.39
N LYS A 227 3.49 -19.27 -7.65
CA LYS A 227 2.15 -18.88 -7.16
C LYS A 227 2.23 -17.68 -6.22
N ARG A 228 3.24 -17.62 -5.35
CA ARG A 228 3.46 -16.48 -4.46
C ARG A 228 3.77 -15.21 -5.27
N LEU A 229 4.62 -15.29 -6.29
CA LEU A 229 4.89 -14.16 -7.19
C LEU A 229 3.60 -13.72 -7.90
N ALA A 230 2.81 -14.65 -8.44
CA ALA A 230 1.52 -14.36 -9.07
C ALA A 230 0.55 -13.64 -8.12
N ALA A 231 0.46 -14.10 -6.86
CA ALA A 231 -0.35 -13.44 -5.83
C ALA A 231 0.19 -12.04 -5.48
N THR A 232 1.51 -11.85 -5.44
CA THR A 232 2.14 -10.54 -5.20
C THR A 232 1.86 -9.55 -6.32
N VAL A 233 1.80 -10.01 -7.57
CA VAL A 233 1.35 -9.22 -8.73
C VAL A 233 -0.12 -8.81 -8.61
N GLY A 234 -0.92 -9.57 -7.84
CA GLY A 234 -2.35 -9.34 -7.65
C GLY A 234 -3.24 -10.22 -8.50
N ASP A 235 -2.67 -11.22 -9.18
CA ASP A 235 -3.39 -12.19 -9.99
C ASP A 235 -2.95 -13.62 -9.63
N PRO A 236 -3.57 -14.26 -8.62
CA PRO A 236 -3.17 -15.59 -8.15
C PRO A 236 -3.25 -16.71 -9.21
N ARG A 237 -3.95 -16.47 -10.33
CA ARG A 237 -4.11 -17.42 -11.43
C ARG A 237 -3.16 -17.17 -12.58
N LEU A 238 -2.31 -16.15 -12.48
CA LEU A 238 -1.31 -15.84 -13.49
C LEU A 238 -0.32 -17.00 -13.65
N ALA A 239 -0.26 -17.57 -14.82
CA ALA A 239 0.76 -18.53 -15.19
C ALA A 239 2.09 -17.79 -15.46
N ILE A 240 3.09 -17.98 -14.60
CA ILE A 240 4.41 -17.39 -14.76
C ILE A 240 5.28 -18.44 -15.46
N GLY A 241 5.73 -18.12 -16.67
CA GLY A 241 6.65 -18.94 -17.47
C GLY A 241 8.10 -18.84 -16.97
N ALA A 242 9.05 -19.16 -17.85
CA ALA A 242 10.46 -18.97 -17.58
C ALA A 242 10.77 -17.47 -17.43
N ILE A 243 11.62 -17.14 -16.47
CA ILE A 243 11.98 -15.76 -16.18
C ILE A 243 13.33 -15.40 -16.79
N ALA A 244 13.50 -14.11 -17.15
CA ALA A 244 14.72 -13.60 -17.73
C ALA A 244 15.09 -12.24 -17.14
N GLY A 245 16.38 -12.00 -16.97
CA GLY A 245 16.88 -10.73 -16.48
C GLY A 245 18.36 -10.80 -16.10
N PRO A 246 18.96 -9.67 -15.74
CA PRO A 246 20.36 -9.59 -15.30
C PRO A 246 20.49 -10.08 -13.87
N PHE A 247 20.82 -11.36 -13.65
CA PHE A 247 21.02 -11.87 -12.28
C PHE A 247 22.39 -11.50 -11.69
N HIS A 248 23.42 -11.37 -12.54
CA HIS A 248 24.81 -11.18 -12.11
C HIS A 248 25.24 -9.72 -11.94
N GLU A 249 24.34 -8.76 -12.19
CA GLU A 249 24.61 -7.32 -12.16
C GLU A 249 23.62 -6.60 -11.23
N VAL A 250 23.91 -6.65 -9.93
CA VAL A 250 23.08 -5.98 -8.91
C VAL A 250 23.28 -4.46 -9.00
N PRO A 251 22.19 -3.65 -8.97
CA PRO A 251 22.30 -2.18 -8.96
C PRO A 251 23.14 -1.70 -7.78
N ARG A 252 23.94 -0.64 -7.97
CA ARG A 252 24.74 -0.06 -6.89
C ARG A 252 23.97 1.04 -6.17
N TYR A 253 24.02 1.01 -4.85
CA TYR A 253 23.42 2.02 -3.97
C TYR A 253 24.49 2.69 -3.12
N ASP A 254 24.43 4.04 -3.06
CA ASP A 254 25.28 4.84 -2.18
C ASP A 254 24.59 4.98 -0.81
N ALA A 255 25.20 4.37 0.20
CA ALA A 255 24.69 4.40 1.55
C ALA A 255 24.63 5.81 2.15
N SER A 256 25.54 6.72 1.73
CA SER A 256 25.64 8.07 2.27
C SER A 256 24.49 8.97 1.84
N GLN A 257 23.87 8.70 0.68
CA GLN A 257 22.80 9.52 0.10
C GLN A 257 21.42 8.92 0.29
N ALA A 258 21.33 7.62 0.56
CA ALA A 258 20.07 6.90 0.60
C ALA A 258 19.12 7.39 1.71
N LEU A 259 19.65 7.65 2.91
CA LEU A 259 18.84 8.12 4.04
C LEU A 259 18.25 9.51 3.78
N ASP A 260 19.06 10.45 3.33
CA ASP A 260 18.62 11.82 3.06
C ASP A 260 17.57 11.86 1.92
N ALA A 261 17.78 11.03 0.89
CA ALA A 261 16.82 10.91 -0.21
C ALA A 261 15.46 10.38 0.28
N VAL A 262 15.45 9.36 1.13
CA VAL A 262 14.23 8.79 1.70
C VAL A 262 13.54 9.78 2.62
N LEU A 263 14.25 10.37 3.58
CA LEU A 263 13.66 11.34 4.51
C LEU A 263 13.18 12.62 3.79
N GLY A 264 13.80 12.98 2.66
CA GLY A 264 13.38 14.13 1.86
C GLY A 264 12.07 13.94 1.08
N SER A 265 11.78 12.72 0.62
CA SER A 265 10.72 12.52 -0.39
C SER A 265 9.70 11.43 -0.07
N HIS A 266 9.95 10.55 0.90
CA HIS A 266 9.12 9.36 1.12
C HIS A 266 7.65 9.69 1.45
N PRO A 267 6.67 9.10 0.75
CA PRO A 267 5.25 9.42 0.92
C PRO A 267 4.75 9.22 2.34
N THR A 268 5.18 8.16 3.03
CA THR A 268 4.75 7.87 4.42
C THR A 268 5.12 9.01 5.38
N LEU A 269 6.31 9.61 5.22
CA LEU A 269 6.70 10.76 6.03
C LEU A 269 5.87 12.00 5.67
N ARG A 270 5.57 12.19 4.39
CA ARG A 270 4.69 13.28 3.94
C ARG A 270 3.27 13.08 4.48
N THR A 271 2.73 11.85 4.50
CA THR A 271 1.45 11.53 5.13
C THR A 271 1.43 11.92 6.62
N ALA A 272 2.50 11.61 7.36
CA ALA A 272 2.62 12.00 8.76
C ALA A 272 2.64 13.53 8.94
N LYS A 273 3.36 14.28 8.09
CA LYS A 273 3.39 15.75 8.09
C LYS A 273 2.00 16.35 7.78
N VAL A 274 1.29 15.83 6.78
CA VAL A 274 -0.12 16.21 6.50
C VAL A 274 -1.03 15.84 7.68
N GLY A 275 -0.71 14.80 8.44
CA GLY A 275 -1.37 14.45 9.69
C GLY A 275 -1.30 15.56 10.74
N VAL A 276 -0.17 16.27 10.82
CA VAL A 276 -0.02 17.46 11.69
C VAL A 276 -0.91 18.61 11.20
N GLU A 277 -0.97 18.84 9.89
CA GLU A 277 -1.85 19.88 9.30
C GLU A 277 -3.32 19.57 9.58
N ARG A 278 -3.72 18.28 9.48
CA ARG A 278 -5.06 17.81 9.85
C ARG A 278 -5.38 18.10 11.31
N ALA A 279 -4.46 17.77 12.22
CA ALA A 279 -4.63 18.00 13.65
C ALA A 279 -4.74 19.49 13.99
N GLN A 280 -3.96 20.36 13.32
CA GLN A 280 -4.08 21.82 13.46
C GLN A 280 -5.44 22.32 12.95
N ALA A 281 -5.95 21.81 11.84
CA ALA A 281 -7.27 22.13 11.34
C ALA A 281 -8.38 21.65 12.30
N ALA A 282 -8.20 20.46 12.92
CA ALA A 282 -9.11 19.93 13.92
C ALA A 282 -9.15 20.81 15.19
N VAL A 283 -8.01 21.34 15.66
CA VAL A 283 -7.97 22.31 16.77
C VAL A 283 -8.79 23.55 16.42
N ARG A 284 -8.56 24.16 15.25
CA ARG A 284 -9.34 25.34 14.80
C ARG A 284 -10.84 25.04 14.73
N ARG A 285 -11.22 23.84 14.24
CA ARG A 285 -12.62 23.40 14.21
C ARG A 285 -13.19 23.26 15.62
N ALA A 286 -12.44 22.67 16.57
CA ALA A 286 -12.88 22.52 17.95
C ALA A 286 -13.05 23.86 18.66
N GLU A 287 -12.16 24.83 18.39
CA GLU A 287 -12.22 26.20 18.94
C GLU A 287 -13.38 27.02 18.37
N ALA A 288 -13.85 26.72 17.15
CA ALA A 288 -15.02 27.35 16.56
C ALA A 288 -16.36 26.77 17.04
N GLN A 289 -16.36 25.58 17.64
CA GLN A 289 -17.59 24.88 18.06
C GLN A 289 -18.43 25.63 19.09
N PRO A 290 -17.86 26.38 20.07
CA PRO A 290 -18.63 27.19 21.03
C PRO A 290 -19.48 28.29 20.40
N ILE A 291 -19.17 28.76 19.20
CA ILE A 291 -19.95 29.76 18.50
C ILE A 291 -21.32 29.15 18.17
N PRO A 292 -22.46 29.67 18.71
CA PRO A 292 -23.74 29.04 18.54
C PRO A 292 -24.25 29.09 17.11
N ASN A 293 -24.85 27.98 16.64
CA ASN A 293 -25.64 28.02 15.41
C ASN A 293 -26.95 28.74 15.67
N VAL A 294 -27.53 29.36 14.66
CA VAL A 294 -28.81 30.06 14.73
C VAL A 294 -29.87 29.22 14.05
N THR A 295 -30.93 28.92 14.74
CA THR A 295 -32.08 28.23 14.15
C THR A 295 -33.19 29.26 13.85
N PHE A 296 -33.50 29.35 12.57
CA PHE A 296 -34.66 30.10 12.09
C PHE A 296 -35.85 29.18 11.97
N SER A 297 -37.03 29.62 12.47
CA SER A 297 -38.27 28.88 12.33
C SER A 297 -39.41 29.81 11.87
N THR A 298 -40.27 29.30 11.01
CA THR A 298 -41.47 29.99 10.58
C THR A 298 -42.60 29.01 10.38
N GLY A 299 -43.82 29.42 10.62
CA GLY A 299 -44.97 28.53 10.46
C GLY A 299 -46.28 29.29 10.41
N TYR A 300 -47.29 28.62 9.85
CA TYR A 300 -48.67 29.08 9.91
C TYR A 300 -49.39 28.30 11.03
N VAL A 301 -50.09 29.06 11.87
CA VAL A 301 -50.79 28.55 13.04
C VAL A 301 -52.29 28.81 12.88
N ARG A 302 -53.11 27.76 12.93
CA ARG A 302 -54.55 27.88 13.02
C ARG A 302 -54.98 27.57 14.45
N GLN A 303 -55.59 28.52 15.12
CA GLN A 303 -56.19 28.36 16.41
C GLN A 303 -57.70 28.13 16.24
N TYR A 304 -58.21 27.02 16.70
CA TYR A 304 -59.59 26.67 16.53
C TYR A 304 -60.51 27.34 17.57
N GLN A 305 -59.95 27.79 18.71
CA GLN A 305 -60.71 28.46 19.77
C GLN A 305 -61.35 29.78 19.31
N ASN A 306 -60.53 30.62 18.72
CA ASN A 306 -60.93 31.98 18.30
C ASN A 306 -61.00 32.14 16.79
N GLU A 307 -60.89 31.03 16.08
CA GLU A 307 -60.84 30.95 14.62
C GLU A 307 -59.74 31.86 13.98
N SER A 308 -58.69 32.15 14.72
CA SER A 308 -57.59 32.97 14.22
C SER A 308 -56.64 32.22 13.34
N ASN A 309 -55.98 32.93 12.43
CA ASN A 309 -54.91 32.46 11.58
C ASN A 309 -53.71 33.35 11.84
N ASP A 310 -52.68 32.75 12.41
CA ASP A 310 -51.49 33.48 12.83
C ASP A 310 -50.27 33.04 12.04
N PHE A 311 -49.30 33.91 11.94
CA PHE A 311 -47.99 33.63 11.36
C PHE A 311 -46.97 33.63 12.47
N GLN A 312 -46.23 32.56 12.64
CA GLN A 312 -45.21 32.42 13.67
C GLN A 312 -43.81 32.59 13.05
N LEU A 313 -42.99 33.40 13.69
CA LEU A 313 -41.59 33.60 13.32
C LEU A 313 -40.73 33.45 14.58
N GLY A 314 -39.65 32.66 14.51
CA GLY A 314 -38.81 32.39 15.66
C GLY A 314 -37.34 32.37 15.27
N LEU A 315 -36.48 32.88 16.13
CA LEU A 315 -35.05 32.77 16.09
C LEU A 315 -34.60 32.21 17.42
N SER A 316 -33.76 31.17 17.38
CA SER A 316 -33.19 30.58 18.60
C SER A 316 -31.70 30.28 18.40
N ALA A 317 -30.94 30.47 19.46
CA ALA A 317 -29.54 30.09 19.51
C ALA A 317 -29.20 29.62 20.93
N PRO A 318 -28.46 28.51 21.12
CA PRO A 318 -27.99 28.09 22.44
C PRO A 318 -26.94 29.08 22.96
N ILE A 319 -26.99 29.37 24.28
CA ILE A 319 -26.00 30.22 24.96
C ILE A 319 -24.96 29.31 25.64
N PRO A 320 -23.70 29.34 25.24
CA PRO A 320 -22.65 28.42 25.75
C PRO A 320 -22.14 28.89 27.14
N THR A 321 -22.96 28.74 28.19
CA THR A 321 -22.58 29.12 29.55
C THR A 321 -21.68 28.09 30.21
N PHE A 322 -22.03 26.80 30.13
CA PHE A 322 -21.33 25.70 30.79
C PHE A 322 -20.46 24.90 29.81
N ASP A 323 -21.03 24.50 28.69
CA ASP A 323 -20.30 23.79 27.64
C ASP A 323 -19.78 24.78 26.61
N ARG A 324 -18.46 25.01 26.66
CA ARG A 324 -17.68 25.79 25.69
C ARG A 324 -16.75 24.90 24.88
N ASN A 325 -17.08 23.64 24.74
CA ASN A 325 -16.29 22.63 24.05
C ASN A 325 -14.86 22.45 24.62
N GLN A 326 -14.64 22.82 25.89
CA GLN A 326 -13.31 22.86 26.50
C GLN A 326 -12.64 21.48 26.53
N GLY A 327 -13.42 20.42 26.70
CA GLY A 327 -12.92 19.04 26.68
C GLY A 327 -12.38 18.65 25.31
N ASN A 328 -13.15 18.89 24.24
CA ASN A 328 -12.75 18.57 22.88
C ASN A 328 -11.59 19.46 22.37
N ILE A 329 -11.54 20.73 22.79
CA ILE A 329 -10.40 21.61 22.49
C ILE A 329 -9.12 21.05 23.13
N ARG A 330 -9.20 20.59 24.39
CA ARG A 330 -8.05 19.99 25.08
C ARG A 330 -7.63 18.68 24.39
N ALA A 331 -8.58 17.84 24.00
CA ALA A 331 -8.32 16.61 23.27
C ALA A 331 -7.64 16.89 21.91
N ALA A 332 -8.18 17.81 21.11
CA ALA A 332 -7.61 18.18 19.83
C ALA A 332 -6.16 18.73 19.95
N LYS A 333 -5.87 19.51 21.02
CA LYS A 333 -4.49 19.98 21.29
C LYS A 333 -3.56 18.84 21.67
N ALA A 334 -4.02 17.85 22.41
CA ALA A 334 -3.24 16.67 22.74
C ALA A 334 -3.00 15.80 21.51
N GLU A 335 -4.02 15.63 20.64
CA GLU A 335 -3.90 14.93 19.36
C GLU A 335 -2.92 15.63 18.40
N LEU A 336 -2.86 16.96 18.41
CA LEU A 336 -1.83 17.71 17.67
C LEU A 336 -0.43 17.37 18.21
N GLY A 337 -0.25 17.34 19.52
CA GLY A 337 1.01 16.91 20.13
C GLY A 337 1.40 15.49 19.72
N ALA A 338 0.44 14.56 19.71
CA ALA A 338 0.64 13.19 19.26
C ALA A 338 1.01 13.10 17.77
N ALA A 339 0.37 13.90 16.91
CA ALA A 339 0.68 13.96 15.48
C ALA A 339 2.12 14.45 15.21
N ILE A 340 2.60 15.43 15.98
CA ILE A 340 4.00 15.90 15.90
C ILE A 340 4.96 14.77 16.27
N GLN A 341 4.70 14.03 17.34
CA GLN A 341 5.53 12.89 17.73
C GLN A 341 5.46 11.74 16.71
N SER A 342 4.34 11.58 16.03
CA SER A 342 4.19 10.59 14.97
C SER A 342 5.11 10.87 13.78
N VAL A 343 5.40 12.14 13.44
CA VAL A 343 6.38 12.48 12.41
C VAL A 343 7.76 11.95 12.78
N LEU A 344 8.21 12.20 14.02
CA LEU A 344 9.51 11.72 14.51
C LEU A 344 9.58 10.18 14.56
N ALA A 345 8.47 9.54 14.96
CA ALA A 345 8.40 8.08 14.97
C ALA A 345 8.55 7.49 13.56
N VAL A 346 7.87 8.08 12.56
CA VAL A 346 7.98 7.65 11.15
C VAL A 346 9.37 7.94 10.58
N GLU A 347 10.02 9.04 10.94
CA GLU A 347 11.41 9.32 10.55
C GLU A 347 12.35 8.24 11.07
N ASN A 348 12.21 7.86 12.35
CA ASN A 348 13.02 6.80 12.95
C ASN A 348 12.75 5.43 12.30
N GLU A 349 11.49 5.09 12.04
CA GLU A 349 11.13 3.83 11.35
C GLU A 349 11.74 3.76 9.94
N LEU A 350 11.65 4.83 9.18
CA LEU A 350 12.24 4.88 7.83
C LEU A 350 13.77 4.78 7.90
N ALA A 351 14.40 5.47 8.86
CA ALA A 351 15.86 5.38 9.06
C ALA A 351 16.29 3.96 9.43
N GLU A 352 15.56 3.28 10.29
CA GLU A 352 15.83 1.89 10.66
C GLU A 352 15.69 0.95 9.43
N ARG A 353 14.62 1.11 8.65
CA ARG A 353 14.40 0.30 7.44
C ARG A 353 15.49 0.51 6.40
N VAL A 354 15.88 1.76 6.14
CA VAL A 354 16.99 2.08 5.23
C VAL A 354 18.29 1.46 5.72
N ALA A 355 18.62 1.63 7.00
CA ALA A 355 19.84 1.07 7.59
C ALA A 355 19.86 -0.46 7.52
N SER A 356 18.75 -1.11 7.82
CA SER A 356 18.61 -2.58 7.73
C SER A 356 18.77 -3.09 6.30
N ALA A 357 18.10 -2.44 5.33
CA ALA A 357 18.18 -2.80 3.93
C ALA A 357 19.62 -2.61 3.38
N LEU A 358 20.26 -1.47 3.69
CA LEU A 358 21.65 -1.20 3.30
C LEU A 358 22.63 -2.19 3.93
N ARG A 359 22.46 -2.53 5.20
CA ARG A 359 23.31 -3.52 5.88
C ARG A 359 23.21 -4.89 5.20
N THR A 360 22.00 -5.34 4.90
CA THR A 360 21.78 -6.63 4.24
C THR A 360 22.34 -6.61 2.81
N TYR A 361 22.08 -5.52 2.08
CA TYR A 361 22.61 -5.29 0.74
C TYR A 361 24.15 -5.32 0.72
N ALA A 362 24.81 -4.53 1.56
CA ALA A 362 26.26 -4.46 1.61
C ALA A 362 26.91 -5.81 1.99
N ALA A 363 26.34 -6.51 2.97
CA ALA A 363 26.84 -7.82 3.35
C ALA A 363 26.70 -8.85 2.22
N ALA A 364 25.54 -8.85 1.54
CA ALA A 364 25.25 -9.79 0.45
C ALA A 364 26.11 -9.52 -0.79
N THR A 365 26.26 -8.26 -1.19
CA THR A 365 27.09 -7.87 -2.34
C THR A 365 28.56 -8.15 -2.09
N THR A 366 29.10 -7.77 -0.91
CA THR A 366 30.50 -8.06 -0.55
C THR A 366 30.77 -9.57 -0.56
N ARG A 367 29.82 -10.38 -0.03
CA ARG A 367 29.95 -11.83 -0.04
C ARG A 367 29.93 -12.37 -1.47
N ALA A 368 28.97 -11.95 -2.29
CA ALA A 368 28.85 -12.36 -3.68
C ALA A 368 30.12 -12.01 -4.49
N GLU A 369 30.65 -10.80 -4.33
CA GLU A 369 31.88 -10.36 -5.00
C GLU A 369 33.07 -11.23 -4.59
N LYS A 370 33.21 -11.54 -3.30
CA LYS A 370 34.30 -12.38 -2.79
C LYS A 370 34.19 -13.83 -3.29
N TYR A 371 32.98 -14.36 -3.33
CA TYR A 371 32.75 -15.68 -3.92
C TYR A 371 33.09 -15.71 -5.41
N LYS A 372 32.65 -14.70 -6.17
CA LYS A 372 32.90 -14.58 -7.62
C LYS A 372 34.38 -14.40 -7.95
N ALA A 373 35.05 -13.47 -7.23
CA ALA A 373 36.39 -13.07 -7.56
C ALA A 373 37.50 -14.00 -7.02
N GLU A 374 37.26 -14.63 -5.85
CA GLU A 374 38.33 -15.36 -5.17
C GLU A 374 37.96 -16.85 -4.93
N ILE A 375 36.77 -17.11 -4.34
CA ILE A 375 36.49 -18.45 -3.80
C ILE A 375 36.18 -19.44 -4.93
N LEU A 376 35.31 -19.06 -5.87
CA LEU A 376 34.94 -19.92 -7.00
C LEU A 376 36.14 -20.30 -7.87
N PRO A 377 37.01 -19.36 -8.31
CA PRO A 377 38.19 -19.71 -9.12
C PRO A 377 39.16 -20.65 -8.36
N LYS A 378 39.37 -20.40 -7.06
CA LYS A 378 40.25 -21.24 -6.25
C LYS A 378 39.65 -22.63 -5.99
N ALA A 379 38.36 -22.73 -5.79
CA ALA A 379 37.67 -24.03 -5.63
C ALA A 379 37.74 -24.85 -6.93
N GLU A 380 37.53 -24.23 -8.08
CA GLU A 380 37.67 -24.86 -9.40
C GLU A 380 39.13 -25.33 -9.67
N GLU A 381 40.09 -24.51 -9.35
CA GLU A 381 41.51 -24.88 -9.45
C GLU A 381 41.84 -26.03 -8.52
N THR A 382 41.40 -25.99 -7.25
CA THR A 382 41.59 -27.08 -6.28
C THR A 382 41.01 -28.39 -6.79
N TYR A 383 39.83 -28.38 -7.39
CA TYR A 383 39.23 -29.56 -7.98
C TYR A 383 40.06 -30.10 -9.15
N ARG A 384 40.47 -29.23 -10.08
CA ARG A 384 41.29 -29.59 -11.23
C ARG A 384 42.61 -30.25 -10.77
N LEU A 385 43.34 -29.59 -9.85
CA LEU A 385 44.60 -30.09 -9.32
C LEU A 385 44.43 -31.40 -8.55
N SER A 386 43.34 -31.55 -7.76
CA SER A 386 43.04 -32.81 -7.05
C SER A 386 42.76 -33.96 -8.00
N LEU A 387 42.07 -33.70 -9.12
CA LEU A 387 41.78 -34.70 -10.14
C LEU A 387 43.06 -35.12 -10.92
N GLU A 388 43.94 -34.16 -11.24
CA GLU A 388 45.21 -34.42 -11.89
C GLU A 388 46.16 -35.25 -10.98
N ALA A 389 46.29 -34.86 -9.71
CA ALA A 389 47.11 -35.55 -8.74
C ALA A 389 46.60 -36.99 -8.43
N PHE A 390 45.28 -37.19 -8.41
CA PHE A 390 44.66 -38.56 -8.31
C PHE A 390 45.05 -39.40 -9.53
N LYS A 391 44.89 -38.85 -10.76
CA LYS A 391 45.28 -39.55 -12.01
C LYS A 391 46.77 -39.90 -12.03
N GLY A 392 47.62 -39.06 -11.41
CA GLY A 392 49.04 -39.32 -11.23
C GLY A 392 49.43 -40.25 -10.08
N GLY A 393 48.44 -40.79 -9.36
CA GLY A 393 48.66 -41.70 -8.23
C GLY A 393 49.25 -41.05 -6.97
N GLN A 394 49.25 -39.69 -6.90
CA GLN A 394 49.86 -38.93 -5.79
C GLN A 394 48.92 -38.75 -4.59
N PHE A 395 47.60 -38.77 -4.80
CA PHE A 395 46.60 -38.54 -3.76
C PHE A 395 45.47 -39.56 -3.80
N GLU A 396 44.84 -39.79 -2.65
CA GLU A 396 43.64 -40.60 -2.50
C GLU A 396 42.41 -39.89 -3.14
N TYR A 397 41.48 -40.65 -3.65
CA TYR A 397 40.26 -40.13 -4.30
C TYR A 397 39.38 -39.26 -3.39
N LEU A 398 39.49 -39.45 -2.08
CA LEU A 398 38.83 -38.66 -1.06
C LEU A 398 39.05 -37.17 -1.21
N ARG A 399 40.27 -36.73 -1.65
CA ARG A 399 40.56 -35.34 -1.88
C ARG A 399 39.79 -34.74 -3.07
N VAL A 400 39.56 -35.54 -4.10
CA VAL A 400 38.74 -35.15 -5.25
C VAL A 400 37.30 -34.91 -4.81
N ILE A 401 36.73 -35.82 -3.98
CA ILE A 401 35.38 -35.68 -3.41
C ILE A 401 35.28 -34.39 -2.57
N ALA A 402 36.26 -34.14 -1.71
CA ALA A 402 36.29 -32.93 -0.88
C ALA A 402 36.34 -31.65 -1.71
N ALA A 403 37.17 -31.62 -2.79
CA ALA A 403 37.25 -30.48 -3.70
C ALA A 403 35.95 -30.27 -4.50
N GLN A 404 35.32 -31.36 -4.94
CA GLN A 404 34.02 -31.29 -5.60
C GLN A 404 32.92 -30.70 -4.68
N ARG A 405 32.90 -31.11 -3.41
CA ARG A 405 32.00 -30.55 -2.40
C ARG A 405 32.23 -29.05 -2.20
N ALA A 406 33.51 -28.62 -2.13
CA ALA A 406 33.88 -27.21 -1.97
C ALA A 406 33.38 -26.33 -3.15
N ILE A 407 33.45 -26.79 -4.40
CA ILE A 407 32.86 -26.09 -5.55
C ILE A 407 31.34 -26.00 -5.41
N ALA A 408 30.68 -27.10 -5.07
CA ALA A 408 29.23 -27.15 -4.92
C ALA A 408 28.75 -26.13 -3.88
N GLU A 409 29.36 -26.12 -2.71
CA GLU A 409 29.06 -25.17 -1.63
C GLU A 409 29.33 -23.72 -2.06
N ALA A 410 30.45 -23.48 -2.75
CA ALA A 410 30.78 -22.15 -3.25
C ALA A 410 29.76 -21.61 -4.28
N ARG A 411 29.33 -22.45 -5.23
CA ARG A 411 28.32 -22.06 -6.24
C ARG A 411 26.96 -21.79 -5.60
N LEU A 412 26.53 -22.62 -4.66
CA LEU A 412 25.26 -22.44 -3.95
C LEU A 412 25.26 -21.18 -3.08
N GLU A 413 26.35 -20.93 -2.35
CA GLU A 413 26.48 -19.74 -1.51
C GLU A 413 26.61 -18.43 -2.34
N TYR A 414 27.29 -18.48 -3.48
CA TYR A 414 27.27 -17.36 -4.43
C TYR A 414 25.85 -17.05 -4.90
N ASN A 415 25.10 -18.06 -5.35
CA ASN A 415 23.73 -17.88 -5.79
C ASN A 415 22.81 -17.35 -4.68
N ARG A 416 22.97 -17.86 -3.44
CA ARG A 416 22.26 -17.37 -2.27
C ARG A 416 22.56 -15.90 -1.99
N SER A 417 23.85 -15.55 -1.99
CA SER A 417 24.29 -14.16 -1.77
C SER A 417 23.75 -13.20 -2.84
N MET A 418 23.70 -13.63 -4.10
CA MET A 418 23.09 -12.87 -5.19
C MET A 418 21.58 -12.69 -4.97
N GLY A 419 20.88 -13.73 -4.56
CA GLY A 419 19.44 -13.64 -4.25
C GLY A 419 19.15 -12.68 -3.08
N GLU A 420 19.97 -12.70 -2.03
CA GLU A 420 19.88 -11.77 -0.90
C GLU A 420 20.17 -10.32 -1.33
N ALA A 421 21.19 -10.11 -2.17
CA ALA A 421 21.54 -8.79 -2.71
C ALA A 421 20.40 -8.20 -3.56
N TRP A 422 19.81 -8.99 -4.46
CA TRP A 422 18.69 -8.56 -5.28
C TRP A 422 17.43 -8.23 -4.46
N ARG A 423 17.13 -9.04 -3.43
CA ARG A 423 15.99 -8.78 -2.54
C ARG A 423 16.15 -7.46 -1.80
N SER A 424 17.34 -7.22 -1.24
CA SER A 424 17.65 -5.97 -0.53
C SER A 424 17.68 -4.78 -1.49
N ALA A 425 18.19 -4.96 -2.71
CA ALA A 425 18.15 -3.94 -3.76
C ALA A 425 16.72 -3.59 -4.16
N ALA A 426 15.83 -4.58 -4.27
CA ALA A 426 14.40 -4.35 -4.53
C ALA A 426 13.73 -3.55 -3.41
N GLU A 427 14.04 -3.84 -2.15
CA GLU A 427 13.57 -3.07 -1.00
C GLU A 427 14.06 -1.62 -1.04
N LEU A 428 15.36 -1.41 -1.28
CA LEU A 428 15.95 -0.08 -1.44
C LEU A 428 15.32 0.70 -2.59
N SER A 429 15.05 0.04 -3.73
CA SER A 429 14.38 0.68 -4.87
C SER A 429 12.98 1.19 -4.51
N GLY A 430 12.26 0.48 -3.64
CA GLY A 430 10.95 0.91 -3.14
C GLY A 430 11.04 2.08 -2.17
N LEU A 431 12.00 2.05 -1.25
CA LEU A 431 12.26 3.15 -0.31
C LEU A 431 12.71 4.44 -1.02
N LEU A 432 13.53 4.30 -2.08
CA LEU A 432 14.03 5.40 -2.90
C LEU A 432 13.07 5.83 -4.01
N LEU A 433 11.89 5.21 -4.10
CA LEU A 433 10.84 5.52 -5.07
C LEU A 433 11.29 5.38 -6.54
N GLU A 434 12.09 4.37 -6.84
CA GLU A 434 12.64 4.17 -8.19
C GLU A 434 11.61 3.50 -9.11
N GLU A 435 11.16 4.22 -10.14
CA GLU A 435 10.24 3.68 -11.16
C GLU A 435 10.99 2.79 -12.17
N SER A 436 12.07 3.29 -12.74
CA SER A 436 12.93 2.52 -13.65
C SER A 436 13.99 1.75 -12.87
N TRP A 437 14.01 0.41 -13.00
CA TRP A 437 14.89 -0.44 -12.22
C TRP A 437 15.09 -1.81 -12.89
N PRO A 438 16.30 -2.40 -12.90
CA PRO A 438 17.53 -1.81 -12.39
C PRO A 438 17.99 -0.61 -13.22
N LYS A 439 18.55 0.40 -12.58
CA LYS A 439 19.17 1.50 -13.30
C LYS A 439 20.32 0.92 -14.16
N LYS A 440 20.28 1.16 -15.46
CA LYS A 440 21.45 0.89 -16.31
C LYS A 440 22.53 1.88 -15.93
N ASN A 441 23.69 1.36 -15.47
CA ASN A 441 24.88 2.16 -15.22
C ASN A 441 25.39 2.81 -16.49
#